data_ff5885b4ed549718c68dd684ab175447
#
_entry.id   ff5885b4ed549718c68dd684ab175447
#
_cell.length_a   1.000
_cell.length_b   1.000
_cell.length_c   1.000
_cell.angle_alpha   90.00
_cell.angle_beta   90.00
_cell.angle_gamma   90.00
#
_symmetry.space_group_name_H-M   'P 1'
#
loop_
_entity.id
_entity.type
_entity.pdbx_description
1 polymer ?
#
loop_
_entity_poly.entity_id
_entity_poly.type
_entity_poly.pdbx_seq_one_letter_code
_entity_poly.pdbx_strand_id
1 'polypeptide(L)'
;MLRIAIQSKGRLNEDSMALLSETGIKLSSGKRTLLVQSPNFPVEVLFLRDDDIPDSVASGVADVGIVGLNEFLEKEQKADVVKELGFSKCRLSLAIHKDVDYPGLSWFNGRKIATSYPVILRRFLQENNISADIHVITGSVEVAPGIGLADAIFDIVSSGSTLVSNNLREVEVVVKSEAVLIATPGLS
;
A
#
# COMPACT_ATOMS: atom_id res chain seq x y z
N MET A 1 -12.79 -8.40 -23.76
CA MET A 1 -12.86 -9.06 -22.45
C MET A 1 -12.11 -8.22 -21.44
N LEU A 2 -12.72 -7.88 -20.33
CA LEU A 2 -12.12 -7.05 -19.28
C LEU A 2 -11.14 -7.89 -18.44
N ARG A 3 -9.93 -7.39 -18.26
CA ARG A 3 -8.91 -8.03 -17.41
C ARG A 3 -8.74 -7.24 -16.13
N ILE A 4 -8.94 -7.91 -14.99
CA ILE A 4 -8.84 -7.32 -13.65
C ILE A 4 -7.63 -7.90 -12.94
N ALA A 5 -6.70 -7.05 -12.52
CA ALA A 5 -5.56 -7.47 -11.70
C ALA A 5 -5.93 -7.40 -10.22
N ILE A 6 -5.70 -8.49 -9.49
CA ILE A 6 -5.87 -8.54 -8.03
C ILE A 6 -4.67 -9.21 -7.36
N GLN A 7 -4.52 -8.99 -6.07
CA GLN A 7 -3.47 -9.63 -5.29
C GLN A 7 -3.62 -11.16 -5.33
N SER A 8 -2.51 -11.88 -5.50
CA SER A 8 -2.52 -13.33 -5.64
C SER A 8 -2.84 -14.09 -4.35
N LYS A 9 -2.54 -13.49 -3.19
CA LYS A 9 -2.79 -14.09 -1.87
C LYS A 9 -2.80 -13.01 -0.80
N GLY A 10 -3.37 -13.33 0.36
CA GLY A 10 -3.44 -12.44 1.51
C GLY A 10 -4.79 -11.76 1.65
N ARG A 11 -4.87 -10.83 2.59
CA ARG A 11 -6.13 -10.20 2.96
C ARG A 11 -6.76 -9.39 1.81
N LEU A 12 -5.94 -8.67 1.05
CA LEU A 12 -6.42 -7.92 -0.10
C LEU A 12 -7.00 -8.86 -1.17
N ASN A 13 -6.41 -10.04 -1.37
CA ASN A 13 -6.96 -11.07 -2.23
C ASN A 13 -8.34 -11.54 -1.75
N GLU A 14 -8.46 -11.85 -0.47
CA GLU A 14 -9.71 -12.33 0.13
C GLU A 14 -10.83 -11.31 -0.05
N ASP A 15 -10.56 -10.04 0.27
CA ASP A 15 -11.54 -8.97 0.16
C ASP A 15 -11.90 -8.68 -1.31
N SER A 16 -10.93 -8.76 -2.22
CA SER A 16 -11.16 -8.57 -3.66
C SER A 16 -11.99 -9.70 -4.24
N MET A 17 -11.71 -10.94 -3.85
CA MET A 17 -12.50 -12.11 -4.28
C MET A 17 -13.94 -12.03 -3.76
N ALA A 18 -14.13 -11.57 -2.51
CA ALA A 18 -15.45 -11.36 -1.95
C ALA A 18 -16.23 -10.30 -2.73
N LEU A 19 -15.58 -9.21 -3.11
CA LEU A 19 -16.18 -8.16 -3.93
C LEU A 19 -16.65 -8.70 -5.29
N LEU A 20 -15.80 -9.45 -5.98
CA LEU A 20 -16.15 -10.07 -7.26
C LEU A 20 -17.34 -11.02 -7.13
N SER A 21 -17.36 -11.82 -6.05
CA SER A 21 -18.45 -12.72 -5.75
C SER A 21 -19.77 -11.96 -5.53
N GLU A 22 -19.73 -10.85 -4.81
CA GLU A 22 -20.92 -10.00 -4.58
C GLU A 22 -21.47 -9.41 -5.87
N THR A 23 -20.61 -9.14 -6.85
CA THR A 23 -21.05 -8.65 -8.17
C THR A 23 -21.59 -9.77 -9.08
N GLY A 24 -21.57 -11.01 -8.62
CA GLY A 24 -22.05 -12.17 -9.38
C GLY A 24 -21.00 -12.78 -10.30
N ILE A 25 -19.79 -12.27 -10.32
CA ILE A 25 -18.70 -12.85 -11.12
C ILE A 25 -18.21 -14.12 -10.43
N LYS A 26 -18.32 -15.25 -11.12
CA LYS A 26 -17.83 -16.53 -10.62
C LYS A 26 -16.43 -16.80 -11.16
N LEU A 27 -15.57 -17.33 -10.30
CA LEU A 27 -14.24 -17.79 -10.68
C LEU A 27 -14.13 -19.26 -10.30
N SER A 28 -13.57 -20.08 -11.20
CA SER A 28 -13.34 -21.49 -10.91
C SER A 28 -12.25 -21.63 -9.84
N SER A 29 -12.54 -22.42 -8.79
CA SER A 29 -11.56 -22.82 -7.80
C SER A 29 -10.69 -23.92 -8.38
N GLY A 30 -9.78 -23.58 -9.25
CA GLY A 30 -8.84 -24.51 -9.86
C GLY A 30 -7.41 -24.11 -9.57
N LYS A 31 -6.47 -24.96 -9.97
CA LYS A 31 -5.02 -24.76 -9.81
C LYS A 31 -4.61 -23.29 -9.94
N ARG A 32 -3.74 -22.85 -9.07
CA ARG A 32 -3.12 -21.51 -9.08
C ARG A 32 -2.54 -21.18 -10.46
N THR A 33 -3.37 -20.65 -11.32
CA THR A 33 -2.94 -20.08 -12.60
C THR A 33 -2.86 -18.58 -12.43
N LEU A 34 -1.90 -17.95 -13.11
CA LEU A 34 -1.71 -16.51 -13.09
C LEU A 34 -2.94 -15.78 -13.64
N LEU A 35 -3.64 -16.38 -14.60
CA LEU A 35 -4.78 -15.80 -15.29
C LEU A 35 -5.94 -16.80 -15.28
N VAL A 36 -7.11 -16.33 -14.79
CA VAL A 36 -8.33 -17.16 -14.70
C VAL A 36 -9.48 -16.44 -15.39
N GLN A 37 -10.13 -17.15 -16.31
CA GLN A 37 -11.30 -16.64 -17.01
C GLN A 37 -12.58 -16.94 -16.23
N SER A 38 -13.50 -15.98 -16.13
CA SER A 38 -14.81 -16.21 -15.51
C SER A 38 -15.70 -17.05 -16.42
N PRO A 39 -16.42 -18.07 -15.89
CA PRO A 39 -17.33 -18.87 -16.71
C PRO A 39 -18.63 -18.15 -17.05
N ASN A 40 -19.01 -17.09 -16.34
CA ASN A 40 -20.31 -16.44 -16.48
C ASN A 40 -20.29 -14.97 -16.90
N PHE A 41 -19.10 -14.36 -16.99
CA PHE A 41 -18.95 -12.98 -17.46
C PHE A 41 -17.74 -12.88 -18.40
N PRO A 42 -17.73 -11.89 -19.33
CA PRO A 42 -16.57 -11.65 -20.20
C PRO A 42 -15.44 -10.95 -19.45
N VAL A 43 -14.98 -11.56 -18.37
CA VAL A 43 -13.96 -11.06 -17.45
C VAL A 43 -12.92 -12.13 -17.20
N GLU A 44 -11.67 -11.75 -17.19
CA GLU A 44 -10.58 -12.58 -16.71
C GLU A 44 -9.84 -11.89 -15.57
N VAL A 45 -9.33 -12.66 -14.63
CA VAL A 45 -8.64 -12.16 -13.43
C VAL A 45 -7.18 -12.56 -13.49
N LEU A 46 -6.33 -11.57 -13.35
CA LEU A 46 -4.88 -11.70 -13.31
C LEU A 46 -4.42 -11.59 -11.85
N PHE A 47 -3.77 -12.64 -11.34
CA PHE A 47 -3.29 -12.71 -9.97
C PHE A 47 -1.83 -12.28 -9.91
N LEU A 48 -1.55 -11.18 -9.23
CA LEU A 48 -0.23 -10.57 -9.12
C LEU A 48 0.14 -10.30 -7.66
N ARG A 49 1.39 -9.93 -7.44
CA ARG A 49 1.78 -9.28 -6.20
C ARG A 49 1.18 -7.87 -6.19
N ASP A 50 0.83 -7.38 -5.01
CA ASP A 50 0.22 -6.05 -4.86
C ASP A 50 1.12 -4.93 -5.43
N ASP A 51 2.44 -5.06 -5.28
CA ASP A 51 3.41 -4.08 -5.79
C ASP A 51 3.52 -4.09 -7.34
N ASP A 52 3.06 -5.14 -8.02
CA ASP A 52 3.07 -5.25 -9.48
C ASP A 52 1.76 -4.75 -10.13
N ILE A 53 0.70 -4.58 -9.35
CA ILE A 53 -0.62 -4.20 -9.87
C ILE A 53 -0.62 -2.81 -10.51
N PRO A 54 -0.06 -1.75 -9.88
CA PRO A 54 -0.08 -0.42 -10.48
C PRO A 54 0.58 -0.37 -11.86
N ASP A 55 1.73 -1.02 -12.02
CA ASP A 55 2.43 -1.04 -13.31
C ASP A 55 1.64 -1.80 -14.38
N SER A 56 1.03 -2.93 -14.03
CA SER A 56 0.26 -3.74 -14.98
C SER A 56 -0.98 -2.99 -15.50
N VAL A 57 -1.59 -2.16 -14.66
CA VAL A 57 -2.73 -1.32 -15.06
C VAL A 57 -2.26 -0.11 -15.87
N ALA A 58 -1.20 0.55 -15.43
CA ALA A 58 -0.65 1.71 -16.14
C ALA A 58 -0.18 1.35 -17.55
N SER A 59 0.42 0.18 -17.74
CA SER A 59 0.91 -0.30 -19.03
C SER A 59 -0.17 -0.92 -19.92
N GLY A 60 -1.38 -1.14 -19.41
CA GLY A 60 -2.48 -1.74 -20.15
C GLY A 60 -2.45 -3.26 -20.21
N VAL A 61 -1.55 -3.92 -19.48
CA VAL A 61 -1.56 -5.39 -19.33
C VAL A 61 -2.84 -5.83 -18.66
N ALA A 62 -3.32 -5.08 -17.67
CA ALA A 62 -4.65 -5.20 -17.11
C ALA A 62 -5.44 -3.92 -17.40
N ASP A 63 -6.74 -4.04 -17.56
CA ASP A 63 -7.64 -2.88 -17.79
C ASP A 63 -7.92 -2.15 -16.49
N VAL A 64 -8.15 -2.90 -15.43
CA VAL A 64 -8.41 -2.39 -14.09
C VAL A 64 -7.65 -3.22 -13.06
N GLY A 65 -7.51 -2.68 -11.86
CA GLY A 65 -6.86 -3.39 -10.77
C GLY A 65 -7.41 -2.96 -9.42
N ILE A 66 -7.29 -3.86 -8.44
CA ILE A 66 -7.60 -3.56 -7.04
C ILE A 66 -6.28 -3.55 -6.28
N VAL A 67 -5.97 -2.43 -5.65
CA VAL A 67 -4.70 -2.23 -4.96
C VAL A 67 -4.90 -1.28 -3.78
N GLY A 68 -4.04 -1.38 -2.78
CA GLY A 68 -4.02 -0.38 -1.72
C GLY A 68 -3.57 0.98 -2.25
N LEU A 69 -4.23 2.04 -1.82
CA LEU A 69 -3.86 3.40 -2.23
C LEU A 69 -2.40 3.71 -1.91
N ASN A 70 -1.89 3.17 -0.79
CA ASN A 70 -0.49 3.32 -0.40
C ASN A 70 0.48 2.76 -1.45
N GLU A 71 0.20 1.58 -1.99
CA GLU A 71 1.03 0.99 -3.06
C GLU A 71 0.92 1.79 -4.35
N PHE A 72 -0.29 2.23 -4.69
CA PHE A 72 -0.52 3.05 -5.88
C PHE A 72 0.26 4.37 -5.83
N LEU A 73 0.22 5.06 -4.69
CA LEU A 73 0.94 6.33 -4.50
C LEU A 73 2.45 6.14 -4.51
N GLU A 74 2.94 5.06 -3.91
CA GLU A 74 4.38 4.78 -3.84
C GLU A 74 4.99 4.49 -5.21
N LYS A 75 4.25 3.80 -6.08
CA LYS A 75 4.73 3.40 -7.40
C LYS A 75 4.70 4.52 -8.44
N GLU A 76 4.00 5.61 -8.18
CA GLU A 76 3.87 6.77 -9.09
C GLU A 76 3.48 6.40 -10.52
N GLN A 77 2.72 5.32 -10.71
CA GLN A 77 2.28 4.89 -12.02
C GLN A 77 1.08 5.71 -12.50
N LYS A 78 1.00 5.91 -13.82
CA LYS A 78 -0.10 6.65 -14.44
C LYS A 78 -1.30 5.75 -14.64
N ALA A 79 -2.26 5.84 -13.74
CA ALA A 79 -3.56 5.19 -13.82
C ALA A 79 -4.59 6.07 -13.14
N ASP A 80 -5.86 5.82 -13.42
CA ASP A 80 -6.95 6.60 -12.85
C ASP A 80 -7.53 5.86 -11.64
N VAL A 81 -7.68 6.54 -10.51
CA VAL A 81 -8.42 6.01 -9.37
C VAL A 81 -9.90 6.20 -9.66
N VAL A 82 -10.60 5.08 -9.84
CA VAL A 82 -12.02 5.08 -10.22
C VAL A 82 -12.91 5.10 -8.99
N LYS A 83 -12.54 4.34 -7.95
CA LYS A 83 -13.40 4.18 -6.77
C LYS A 83 -12.61 3.73 -5.55
N GLU A 84 -12.99 4.26 -4.39
CA GLU A 84 -12.59 3.74 -3.09
C GLU A 84 -13.50 2.57 -2.72
N LEU A 85 -12.92 1.46 -2.25
CA LEU A 85 -13.66 0.21 -2.07
C LEU A 85 -14.09 -0.05 -0.63
N GLY A 86 -13.57 0.69 0.34
CA GLY A 86 -14.01 0.62 1.73
C GLY A 86 -13.43 -0.53 2.55
N PHE A 87 -12.48 -1.29 2.03
CA PHE A 87 -11.81 -2.35 2.78
C PHE A 87 -10.28 -2.19 2.74
N SER A 88 -9.56 -3.01 3.49
CA SER A 88 -8.11 -2.94 3.67
C SER A 88 -7.65 -1.55 4.14
N LYS A 89 -8.41 -0.96 5.05
CA LYS A 89 -8.11 0.37 5.60
C LYS A 89 -6.88 0.33 6.47
N CYS A 90 -5.98 1.25 6.22
CA CYS A 90 -4.76 1.45 7.00
C CYS A 90 -4.32 2.90 6.86
N ARG A 91 -3.18 3.21 7.44
CA ARG A 91 -2.55 4.52 7.28
C ARG A 91 -1.05 4.37 7.20
N LEU A 92 -0.38 5.32 6.56
CA LEU A 92 1.06 5.46 6.59
C LEU A 92 1.40 6.56 7.57
N SER A 93 2.19 6.23 8.58
CA SER A 93 2.47 7.12 9.69
C SER A 93 3.94 7.14 10.07
N LEU A 94 4.36 8.28 10.60
CA LEU A 94 5.64 8.42 11.28
C LEU A 94 5.48 7.97 12.73
N ALA A 95 6.42 7.16 13.20
CA ALA A 95 6.44 6.66 14.57
C ALA A 95 7.85 6.78 15.14
N ILE A 96 7.93 7.02 16.44
CA ILE A 96 9.16 7.22 17.19
C ILE A 96 9.12 6.41 18.48
N HIS A 97 10.26 6.31 19.18
CA HIS A 97 10.29 5.65 20.47
C HIS A 97 9.29 6.30 21.43
N LYS A 98 8.57 5.48 22.18
CA LYS A 98 7.48 5.93 23.07
C LYS A 98 7.89 6.95 24.11
N ASP A 99 9.17 6.93 24.53
CA ASP A 99 9.69 7.80 25.59
C ASP A 99 10.23 9.15 25.05
N VAL A 100 10.25 9.34 23.75
CA VAL A 100 10.68 10.61 23.15
C VAL A 100 9.58 11.65 23.36
N ASP A 101 9.96 12.83 23.85
CA ASP A 101 9.08 13.98 23.90
C ASP A 101 9.04 14.61 22.51
N TYR A 102 7.89 14.52 21.87
CA TYR A 102 7.72 14.91 20.46
C TYR A 102 7.22 16.35 20.34
N PRO A 103 8.07 17.30 19.93
CA PRO A 103 7.70 18.71 19.84
C PRO A 103 6.96 19.08 18.54
N GLY A 104 6.98 18.21 17.54
CA GLY A 104 6.43 18.45 16.21
C GLY A 104 7.38 17.98 15.12
N LEU A 105 7.03 18.27 13.86
CA LEU A 105 7.76 17.75 12.67
C LEU A 105 9.24 18.16 12.65
N SER A 106 9.62 19.29 13.25
CA SER A 106 11.02 19.72 13.29
C SER A 106 11.94 18.72 13.98
N TRP A 107 11.39 17.84 14.82
CA TRP A 107 12.15 16.78 15.47
C TRP A 107 12.88 15.87 14.46
N PHE A 108 12.30 15.67 13.27
CA PHE A 108 12.87 14.80 12.26
C PHE A 108 14.08 15.38 11.53
N ASN A 109 14.33 16.67 11.63
CA ASN A 109 15.49 17.30 11.00
C ASN A 109 16.79 16.65 11.46
N GLY A 110 17.62 16.21 10.52
CA GLY A 110 18.91 15.56 10.79
C GLY A 110 18.81 14.13 11.30
N ARG A 111 17.59 13.55 11.35
CA ARG A 111 17.39 12.18 11.81
C ARG A 111 17.20 11.21 10.67
N LYS A 112 17.41 9.93 10.95
CA LYS A 112 17.25 8.85 9.99
C LYS A 112 15.89 8.18 10.18
N ILE A 113 15.14 8.03 9.10
CA ILE A 113 13.82 7.39 9.08
C ILE A 113 13.89 6.14 8.21
N ALA A 114 13.61 4.98 8.80
CA ALA A 114 13.51 3.72 8.07
C ALA A 114 12.12 3.56 7.46
N THR A 115 12.05 3.11 6.21
CA THR A 115 10.77 2.95 5.52
C THR A 115 10.88 2.01 4.32
N SER A 116 9.74 1.38 3.98
CA SER A 116 9.55 0.71 2.69
C SER A 116 8.80 1.61 1.69
N TYR A 117 8.49 2.85 2.06
CA TYR A 117 7.75 3.83 1.25
C TYR A 117 8.54 5.12 1.08
N PRO A 118 9.73 5.04 0.44
CA PRO A 118 10.61 6.22 0.33
C PRO A 118 10.03 7.34 -0.54
N VAL A 119 9.25 7.03 -1.55
CA VAL A 119 8.69 8.04 -2.47
C VAL A 119 7.66 8.92 -1.75
N ILE A 120 6.71 8.29 -1.06
CA ILE A 120 5.70 9.01 -0.28
C ILE A 120 6.36 9.83 0.82
N LEU A 121 7.32 9.24 1.54
CA LEU A 121 8.03 9.93 2.62
C LEU A 121 8.81 11.13 2.10
N ARG A 122 9.56 10.97 1.02
CA ARG A 122 10.35 12.07 0.45
C ARG A 122 9.46 13.25 0.07
N ARG A 123 8.31 12.98 -0.54
CA ARG A 123 7.35 14.02 -0.92
C ARG A 123 6.84 14.76 0.32
N PHE A 124 6.47 14.02 1.36
CA PHE A 124 6.00 14.62 2.62
C PHE A 124 7.07 15.49 3.27
N LEU A 125 8.30 15.01 3.34
CA LEU A 125 9.41 15.78 3.92
C LEU A 125 9.67 17.06 3.15
N GLN A 126 9.64 17.01 1.82
CA GLN A 126 9.82 18.18 0.95
C GLN A 126 8.70 19.20 1.15
N GLU A 127 7.45 18.75 1.21
CA GLU A 127 6.28 19.62 1.40
C GLU A 127 6.30 20.32 2.76
N ASN A 128 6.95 19.74 3.76
CA ASN A 128 7.03 20.28 5.11
C ASN A 128 8.39 20.90 5.43
N ASN A 129 9.27 21.02 4.45
CA ASN A 129 10.63 21.57 4.60
C ASN A 129 11.46 20.88 5.68
N ILE A 130 11.39 19.56 5.74
CA ILE A 130 12.13 18.75 6.70
C ILE A 130 13.31 18.10 5.99
N SER A 131 14.50 18.24 6.57
CA SER A 131 15.72 17.59 6.10
C SER A 131 16.02 16.38 6.97
N ALA A 132 15.61 15.20 6.52
CA ALA A 132 15.85 13.93 7.20
C ALA A 132 16.48 12.93 6.22
N ASP A 133 17.20 11.95 6.76
CA ASP A 133 17.77 10.87 5.97
C ASP A 133 16.78 9.72 5.86
N ILE A 134 16.55 9.23 4.65
CA ILE A 134 15.67 8.11 4.39
C ILE A 134 16.50 6.84 4.26
N HIS A 135 16.22 5.85 5.10
CA HIS A 135 16.85 4.53 5.04
C HIS A 135 15.82 3.52 4.53
N VAL A 136 16.00 3.08 3.28
CA VAL A 136 15.05 2.17 2.62
C VAL A 136 15.34 0.74 3.05
N ILE A 137 14.32 0.09 3.63
CA ILE A 137 14.38 -1.34 3.97
C ILE A 137 13.07 -2.02 3.55
N THR A 138 13.16 -3.31 3.25
CA THR A 138 12.00 -4.13 2.90
C THR A 138 11.69 -5.07 4.06
N GLY A 139 10.52 -4.88 4.68
CA GLY A 139 10.08 -5.70 5.82
C GLY A 139 10.78 -5.36 7.12
N SER A 140 10.13 -5.69 8.22
CA SER A 140 10.64 -5.50 9.59
C SER A 140 11.08 -4.08 9.92
N VAL A 141 10.42 -3.10 9.33
CA VAL A 141 10.72 -1.66 9.51
C VAL A 141 10.65 -1.28 10.98
N GLU A 142 9.68 -1.81 11.71
CA GLU A 142 9.43 -1.55 13.13
C GLU A 142 10.59 -1.91 14.06
N VAL A 143 11.49 -2.79 13.61
CA VAL A 143 12.66 -3.23 14.38
C VAL A 143 13.81 -2.24 14.31
N ALA A 144 13.87 -1.44 13.25
CA ALA A 144 15.01 -0.58 12.95
C ALA A 144 15.42 0.38 14.08
N PRO A 145 14.52 1.07 14.78
CA PRO A 145 14.94 1.95 15.88
C PRO A 145 15.55 1.19 17.06
N GLY A 146 15.00 0.03 17.40
CA GLY A 146 15.48 -0.77 18.53
C GLY A 146 16.90 -1.30 18.36
N ILE A 147 17.34 -1.51 17.14
CA ILE A 147 18.69 -2.01 16.84
C ILE A 147 19.65 -0.91 16.36
N GLY A 148 19.21 0.35 16.43
CA GLY A 148 20.07 1.49 16.10
C GLY A 148 20.24 1.80 14.62
N LEU A 149 19.43 1.21 13.74
CA LEU A 149 19.49 1.49 12.29
C LEU A 149 18.85 2.82 11.92
N ALA A 150 17.92 3.30 12.73
CA ALA A 150 17.19 4.54 12.47
C ALA A 150 16.71 5.17 13.77
N ASP A 151 16.33 6.44 13.70
CA ASP A 151 15.74 7.18 14.84
C ASP A 151 14.20 7.06 14.85
N ALA A 152 13.62 6.82 13.69
CA ALA A 152 12.19 6.77 13.48
C ALA A 152 11.83 5.81 12.35
N ILE A 153 10.55 5.53 12.20
CA ILE A 153 10.02 4.76 11.08
C ILE A 153 8.89 5.51 10.38
N PHE A 154 8.72 5.19 9.11
CA PHE A 154 7.53 5.54 8.33
C PHE A 154 6.96 4.24 7.76
N ASP A 155 5.81 3.81 8.23
CA ASP A 155 5.29 2.48 7.92
C ASP A 155 3.76 2.43 7.94
N ILE A 156 3.22 1.32 7.46
CA ILE A 156 1.79 1.02 7.53
C ILE A 156 1.40 0.76 8.98
N VAL A 157 0.31 1.39 9.39
CA VAL A 157 -0.32 1.17 10.69
C VAL A 157 -1.79 0.83 10.46
N SER A 158 -2.25 -0.29 11.01
CA SER A 158 -3.68 -0.65 11.02
C SER A 158 -4.27 -0.58 12.43
N SER A 159 -3.80 -1.44 13.34
CA SER A 159 -4.24 -1.40 14.75
C SER A 159 -3.27 -0.68 15.69
N GLY A 160 -2.01 -0.54 15.28
CA GLY A 160 -0.95 0.00 16.12
C GLY A 160 -0.30 -0.98 17.06
N SER A 161 -0.74 -2.23 17.08
CA SER A 161 -0.19 -3.26 18.00
C SER A 161 1.29 -3.55 17.76
N THR A 162 1.72 -3.56 16.49
CA THR A 162 3.13 -3.77 16.13
C THR A 162 4.02 -2.64 16.66
N LEU A 163 3.53 -1.39 16.62
CA LEU A 163 4.26 -0.25 17.17
C LEU A 163 4.45 -0.41 18.67
N VAL A 164 3.38 -0.72 19.38
CA VAL A 164 3.42 -0.91 20.86
C VAL A 164 4.39 -2.02 21.23
N SER A 165 4.37 -3.16 20.50
CA SER A 165 5.27 -4.28 20.73
C SER A 165 6.74 -3.91 20.55
N ASN A 166 7.05 -2.89 19.79
CA ASN A 166 8.41 -2.42 19.51
C ASN A 166 8.74 -1.11 20.24
N ASN A 167 7.97 -0.74 21.25
CA ASN A 167 8.17 0.46 22.07
C ASN A 167 8.11 1.75 21.25
N LEU A 168 7.28 1.75 20.21
CA LEU A 168 7.07 2.91 19.34
C LEU A 168 5.68 3.50 19.55
N ARG A 169 5.54 4.77 19.22
CA ARG A 169 4.25 5.44 19.15
C ARG A 169 4.12 6.25 17.86
N GLU A 170 2.93 6.26 17.33
CA GLU A 170 2.57 7.03 16.15
C GLU A 170 2.51 8.52 16.51
N VAL A 171 3.16 9.38 15.73
CA VAL A 171 3.17 10.82 15.98
C VAL A 171 2.55 11.63 14.85
N GLU A 172 2.62 11.15 13.60
CA GLU A 172 2.04 11.86 12.45
C GLU A 172 1.41 10.84 11.50
N VAL A 173 0.18 11.08 11.10
CA VAL A 173 -0.48 10.34 10.01
C VAL A 173 -0.25 11.12 8.72
N VAL A 174 0.43 10.49 7.75
CA VAL A 174 0.77 11.13 6.48
C VAL A 174 -0.26 10.82 5.41
N VAL A 175 -0.66 9.54 5.29
CA VAL A 175 -1.64 9.08 4.30
C VAL A 175 -2.61 8.13 4.96
N LYS A 176 -3.91 8.37 4.76
CA LYS A 176 -4.95 7.36 5.02
C LYS A 176 -5.17 6.57 3.75
N SER A 177 -5.18 5.24 3.86
CA SER A 177 -5.24 4.33 2.72
C SER A 177 -6.36 3.33 2.87
N GLU A 178 -6.87 2.90 1.73
CA GLU A 178 -7.79 1.78 1.62
C GLU A 178 -7.62 1.15 0.23
N ALA A 179 -8.27 0.02 0.00
CA ALA A 179 -8.29 -0.56 -1.33
C ALA A 179 -9.02 0.38 -2.30
N VAL A 180 -8.43 0.54 -3.48
CA VAL A 180 -9.01 1.36 -4.56
C VAL A 180 -9.06 0.54 -5.84
N LEU A 181 -10.05 0.86 -6.66
CA LEU A 181 -10.13 0.37 -8.04
C LEU A 181 -9.43 1.39 -8.91
N ILE A 182 -8.40 0.94 -9.62
CA ILE A 182 -7.67 1.77 -10.59
C ILE A 182 -7.93 1.25 -12.00
N ALA A 183 -7.84 2.14 -12.98
CA ALA A 183 -8.06 1.81 -14.38
C ALA A 183 -6.92 2.35 -15.24
N THR A 184 -6.64 1.66 -16.34
CA THR A 184 -5.69 2.15 -17.34
C THR A 184 -6.18 3.50 -17.86
N PRO A 185 -5.27 4.48 -18.13
CA PRO A 185 -5.69 5.78 -18.59
C PRO A 185 -6.51 5.72 -19.88
N GLY A 186 -7.65 6.41 -19.89
CA GLY A 186 -8.52 6.46 -21.06
C GLY A 186 -9.37 5.22 -21.30
N LEU A 187 -9.52 4.36 -20.32
CA LEU A 187 -10.45 3.24 -20.42
C LEU A 187 -11.88 3.77 -20.51
N SER A 188 -12.60 3.40 -21.59
CA SER A 188 -13.98 3.82 -21.86
C SER A 188 -14.98 2.70 -21.62
#